data_8019ba26db3ea22bde511856f3210f83
#
_entry.id   8019ba26db3ea22bde511856f3210f83
#
_cell.length_a   1.000
_cell.length_b   1.000
_cell.length_c   1.000
_cell.angle_alpha   90.00
_cell.angle_beta   90.00
_cell.angle_gamma   90.00
#
_symmetry.space_group_name_H-M   'P 1'
#
loop_
_entity.id
_entity.type
_entity.pdbx_description
1 polymer ?
#
loop_
_entity_poly.entity_id
_entity_poly.type
_entity_poly.pdbx_seq_one_letter_code
_entity_poly.pdbx_strand_id
1 'polypeptide(L)'
;MSRLPEVMADVDALSGLQRLISVFCDFWAHDHDLIARLHSVGASDPEFSQAVFARNKRRRLALSALVNRMVNSGHVRNAAAPELVDVLLALTSFSFFAELTAGGRPVEIVCRIVQNLSADAVRRASSDTT
;
A
#
# COMPACT_ATOMS: atom_id res chain seq x y z
N MET A 1 7.35 11.15 1.20
CA MET A 1 7.84 10.12 0.27
C MET A 1 8.32 10.78 -1.01
N SER A 2 9.64 11.01 -1.06
CA SER A 2 10.26 11.76 -2.17
C SER A 2 10.20 11.01 -3.52
N ARG A 3 10.06 9.68 -3.48
CA ARG A 3 10.01 8.86 -4.70
C ARG A 3 8.62 8.72 -5.30
N LEU A 4 7.61 9.27 -4.64
CA LEU A 4 6.23 9.12 -5.08
C LEU A 4 5.97 9.69 -6.48
N PRO A 5 6.46 10.89 -6.83
CA PRO A 5 6.23 11.41 -8.19
C PRO A 5 6.81 10.50 -9.28
N GLU A 6 7.96 9.88 -9.04
CA GLU A 6 8.55 8.95 -10.01
C GLU A 6 7.66 7.72 -10.21
N VAL A 7 7.13 7.19 -9.12
CA VAL A 7 6.23 6.03 -9.17
C VAL A 7 4.97 6.37 -9.95
N MET A 8 4.38 7.53 -9.68
CA MET A 8 3.14 7.94 -10.34
C MET A 8 3.33 8.25 -11.82
N ALA A 9 4.57 8.52 -12.25
CA ALA A 9 4.88 8.75 -13.66
C ALA A 9 5.17 7.46 -14.43
N ASP A 10 5.21 6.31 -13.76
CA ASP A 10 5.47 5.03 -14.41
C ASP A 10 4.36 4.70 -15.41
N VAL A 11 4.76 4.33 -16.63
CA VAL A 11 3.80 4.01 -17.70
C VAL A 11 3.02 2.74 -17.38
N ASP A 12 3.69 1.72 -16.83
CA ASP A 12 3.05 0.48 -16.41
C ASP A 12 2.56 0.63 -14.98
N ALA A 13 1.24 0.70 -14.80
CA ALA A 13 0.64 0.91 -13.49
C ALA A 13 0.94 -0.23 -12.52
N LEU A 14 1.08 -1.48 -13.01
CA LEU A 14 1.44 -2.60 -12.14
C LEU A 14 2.88 -2.46 -11.64
N SER A 15 3.81 -2.11 -12.51
CA SER A 15 5.19 -1.83 -12.10
C SER A 15 5.22 -0.66 -11.12
N GLY A 16 4.42 0.38 -11.37
CA GLY A 16 4.29 1.51 -10.46
C GLY A 16 3.79 1.09 -9.09
N LEU A 17 2.82 0.18 -9.05
CA LEU A 17 2.32 -0.35 -7.78
C LEU A 17 3.43 -1.09 -7.01
N GLN A 18 4.19 -1.95 -7.69
CA GLN A 18 5.26 -2.70 -7.05
C GLN A 18 6.34 -1.77 -6.48
N ARG A 19 6.66 -0.70 -7.22
CA ARG A 19 7.63 0.29 -6.73
C ARG A 19 7.09 1.09 -5.56
N LEU A 20 5.81 1.43 -5.58
CA LEU A 20 5.16 2.13 -4.47
C LEU A 20 5.19 1.26 -3.21
N ILE A 21 4.94 -0.04 -3.34
CA ILE A 21 5.02 -0.97 -2.22
C ILE A 21 6.44 -1.01 -1.64
N SER A 22 7.48 -1.02 -2.49
CA SER A 22 8.86 -0.94 -2.04
C SER A 22 9.11 0.32 -1.22
N VAL A 23 8.56 1.46 -1.66
CA VAL A 23 8.69 2.72 -0.92
C VAL A 23 8.03 2.60 0.45
N PHE A 24 6.83 2.03 0.53
CA PHE A 24 6.14 1.85 1.81
C PHE A 24 6.93 0.92 2.73
N CYS A 25 7.46 -0.18 2.21
CA CYS A 25 8.24 -1.13 3.01
C CYS A 25 9.51 -0.48 3.56
N ASP A 26 10.21 0.28 2.73
CA ASP A 26 11.42 1.01 3.17
C ASP A 26 11.08 2.00 4.27
N PHE A 27 9.98 2.72 4.11
CA PHE A 27 9.52 3.70 5.10
C PHE A 27 9.18 3.00 6.43
N TRP A 28 8.37 1.92 6.37
CA TRP A 28 7.97 1.20 7.57
C TRP A 28 9.18 0.57 8.27
N ALA A 29 10.14 0.04 7.52
CA ALA A 29 11.33 -0.58 8.08
C ALA A 29 12.25 0.43 8.76
N HIS A 30 12.42 1.61 8.13
CA HIS A 30 13.32 2.64 8.65
C HIS A 30 12.85 3.19 9.99
N ASP A 31 11.55 3.42 10.13
CA ASP A 31 10.98 4.05 11.32
C ASP A 31 10.16 3.07 12.17
N HIS A 32 10.39 1.76 12.02
CA HIS A 32 9.56 0.73 12.65
C HIS A 32 9.34 0.93 14.15
N ASP A 33 10.42 1.11 14.91
CA ASP A 33 10.29 1.22 16.36
C ASP A 33 9.57 2.50 16.78
N LEU A 34 9.87 3.59 16.11
CA LEU A 34 9.21 4.87 16.38
C LEU A 34 7.72 4.79 16.07
N ILE A 35 7.39 4.24 14.89
CA ILE A 35 6.01 4.14 14.46
C ILE A 35 5.21 3.21 15.37
N ALA A 36 5.83 2.09 15.78
CA ALA A 36 5.17 1.16 16.69
C ALA A 36 4.82 1.83 18.02
N ARG A 37 5.75 2.61 18.58
CA ARG A 37 5.50 3.35 19.81
C ARG A 37 4.41 4.39 19.65
N LEU A 38 4.44 5.12 18.53
CA LEU A 38 3.43 6.15 18.26
C LEU A 38 2.05 5.52 18.09
N HIS A 39 1.96 4.37 17.46
CA HIS A 39 0.68 3.67 17.32
C HIS A 39 0.12 3.21 18.66
N SER A 40 0.98 2.80 19.59
CA SER A 40 0.51 2.33 20.89
C SER A 40 -0.05 3.45 21.76
N VAL A 41 0.39 4.70 21.55
CA VAL A 41 -0.11 5.85 22.33
C VAL A 41 -1.03 6.74 21.50
N GLY A 42 -1.12 6.52 20.20
CA GLY A 42 -1.78 7.42 19.25
C GLY A 42 -3.27 7.60 19.51
N ALA A 43 -3.94 6.57 20.08
CA ALA A 43 -5.38 6.64 20.31
C ALA A 43 -5.76 7.77 21.28
N SER A 44 -4.84 8.18 22.15
CA SER A 44 -5.08 9.23 23.12
C SER A 44 -4.47 10.57 22.73
N ASP A 45 -3.82 10.66 21.56
CA ASP A 45 -3.16 11.88 21.08
C ASP A 45 -3.86 12.38 19.80
N PRO A 46 -4.65 13.48 19.90
CA PRO A 46 -5.36 13.99 18.73
C PRO A 46 -4.44 14.43 17.58
N GLU A 47 -3.28 15.03 17.88
CA GLU A 47 -2.34 15.45 16.84
C GLU A 47 -1.78 14.26 16.08
N PHE A 48 -1.42 13.21 16.78
CA PHE A 48 -0.92 11.99 16.16
C PHE A 48 -2.01 11.33 15.32
N SER A 49 -3.25 11.26 15.84
CA SER A 49 -4.37 10.69 15.10
C SER A 49 -4.63 11.44 13.79
N GLN A 50 -4.53 12.76 13.82
CA GLN A 50 -4.70 13.57 12.61
C GLN A 50 -3.57 13.34 11.62
N ALA A 51 -2.35 13.21 12.09
CA ALA A 51 -1.20 12.93 11.22
C ALA A 51 -1.34 11.57 10.53
N VAL A 52 -1.78 10.55 11.27
CA VAL A 52 -2.02 9.23 10.71
C VAL A 52 -3.15 9.27 9.68
N PHE A 53 -4.22 9.99 9.99
CA PHE A 53 -5.34 10.14 9.07
C PHE A 53 -4.88 10.79 7.76
N ALA A 54 -4.10 11.87 7.84
CA ALA A 54 -3.61 12.58 6.65
C ALA A 54 -2.70 11.68 5.82
N ARG A 55 -1.83 10.89 6.46
CA ARG A 55 -0.94 9.95 5.76
C ARG A 55 -1.74 8.87 5.06
N ASN A 56 -2.74 8.32 5.72
CA ASN A 56 -3.59 7.29 5.13
C ASN A 56 -4.38 7.85 3.95
N LYS A 57 -4.83 9.10 4.04
CA LYS A 57 -5.52 9.74 2.94
C LYS A 57 -4.61 9.91 1.72
N ARG A 58 -3.36 10.33 1.93
CA ARG A 58 -2.39 10.46 0.82
C ARG A 58 -2.10 9.11 0.19
N ARG A 59 -1.97 8.06 1.00
CA ARG A 59 -1.73 6.71 0.50
C ARG A 59 -2.93 6.23 -0.31
N ARG A 60 -4.15 6.50 0.16
CA ARG A 60 -5.36 6.15 -0.58
C ARG A 60 -5.41 6.86 -1.94
N LEU A 61 -5.06 8.14 -1.98
CA LEU A 61 -5.05 8.89 -3.24
C LEU A 61 -4.04 8.31 -4.23
N ALA A 62 -2.85 7.95 -3.76
CA ALA A 62 -1.82 7.35 -4.62
C ALA A 62 -2.27 6.00 -5.18
N LEU A 63 -2.83 5.14 -4.32
CA LEU A 63 -3.32 3.84 -4.76
C LEU A 63 -4.51 3.96 -5.70
N SER A 64 -5.42 4.91 -5.42
CA SER A 64 -6.56 5.16 -6.29
C SER A 64 -6.12 5.60 -7.68
N ALA A 65 -5.11 6.46 -7.76
CA ALA A 65 -4.60 6.92 -9.05
C ALA A 65 -4.02 5.76 -9.86
N LEU A 66 -3.28 4.86 -9.21
CA LEU A 66 -2.72 3.68 -9.89
C LEU A 66 -3.82 2.74 -10.35
N VAL A 67 -4.81 2.48 -9.51
CA VAL A 67 -5.94 1.61 -9.88
C VAL A 67 -6.73 2.22 -11.04
N ASN A 68 -6.95 3.54 -11.03
CA ASN A 68 -7.64 4.20 -12.13
C ASN A 68 -6.87 4.04 -13.44
N ARG A 69 -5.55 4.10 -13.40
CA ARG A 69 -4.74 3.84 -14.60
C ARG A 69 -4.90 2.41 -15.09
N MET A 70 -4.99 1.44 -14.17
CA MET A 70 -5.23 0.05 -14.53
C MET A 70 -6.60 -0.15 -15.16
N VAL A 71 -7.62 0.56 -14.66
CA VAL A 71 -8.96 0.53 -15.26
C VAL A 71 -8.92 1.11 -16.67
N ASN A 72 -8.28 2.27 -16.82
CA ASN A 72 -8.22 2.97 -18.11
C ASN A 72 -7.46 2.19 -19.16
N SER A 73 -6.49 1.38 -18.75
CA SER A 73 -5.71 0.53 -19.67
C SER A 73 -6.34 -0.86 -19.88
N GLY A 74 -7.50 -1.12 -19.26
CA GLY A 74 -8.21 -2.37 -19.44
C GLY A 74 -7.73 -3.54 -18.59
N HIS A 75 -6.83 -3.30 -17.64
CA HIS A 75 -6.27 -4.36 -16.79
C HIS A 75 -7.13 -4.67 -15.57
N VAL A 76 -8.02 -3.77 -15.19
CA VAL A 76 -8.88 -3.93 -14.00
C VAL A 76 -10.30 -3.53 -14.40
N ARG A 77 -11.28 -4.31 -13.94
CA ARG A 77 -12.69 -3.98 -14.18
C ARG A 77 -13.07 -2.74 -13.38
N ASN A 78 -13.81 -1.85 -14.01
CA ASN A 78 -14.23 -0.62 -13.34
C ASN A 78 -15.01 -0.91 -12.05
N ALA A 79 -15.87 -1.91 -12.08
CA ALA A 79 -16.69 -2.28 -10.92
C ALA A 79 -15.87 -2.82 -9.75
N ALA A 80 -14.66 -3.34 -10.03
CA ALA A 80 -13.79 -3.90 -9.00
C ALA A 80 -12.84 -2.86 -8.39
N ALA A 81 -12.77 -1.65 -8.96
CA ALA A 81 -11.78 -0.65 -8.54
C ALA A 81 -11.90 -0.25 -7.06
N PRO A 82 -13.10 0.07 -6.53
CA PRO A 82 -13.18 0.49 -5.12
C PRO A 82 -12.71 -0.60 -4.16
N GLU A 83 -13.11 -1.85 -4.38
CA GLU A 83 -12.66 -2.94 -3.52
C GLU A 83 -11.15 -3.15 -3.62
N LEU A 84 -10.61 -3.06 -4.84
CA LEU A 84 -9.16 -3.21 -5.03
C LEU A 84 -8.39 -2.15 -4.26
N VAL A 85 -8.83 -0.89 -4.29
CA VAL A 85 -8.19 0.18 -3.52
C VAL A 85 -8.20 -0.16 -2.03
N ASP A 86 -9.34 -0.62 -1.51
CA ASP A 86 -9.45 -0.96 -0.10
C ASP A 86 -8.52 -2.11 0.28
N VAL A 87 -8.44 -3.14 -0.57
CA VAL A 87 -7.56 -4.29 -0.32
C VAL A 87 -6.09 -3.83 -0.34
N LEU A 88 -5.70 -3.02 -1.32
CA LEU A 88 -4.33 -2.53 -1.41
C LEU A 88 -3.97 -1.64 -0.22
N LEU A 89 -4.93 -0.86 0.28
CA LEU A 89 -4.70 -0.07 1.50
C LEU A 89 -4.40 -0.97 2.69
N ALA A 90 -5.17 -2.05 2.86
CA ALA A 90 -4.93 -2.99 3.94
C ALA A 90 -3.56 -3.66 3.82
N LEU A 91 -3.22 -4.12 2.61
CA LEU A 91 -1.96 -4.84 2.37
C LEU A 91 -0.73 -3.95 2.54
N THR A 92 -0.86 -2.64 2.35
CA THR A 92 0.25 -1.69 2.47
C THR A 92 0.26 -0.94 3.80
N SER A 93 -0.59 -1.33 4.74
CA SER A 93 -0.65 -0.67 6.04
C SER A 93 0.54 -1.04 6.92
N PHE A 94 0.87 -0.15 7.85
CA PHE A 94 1.91 -0.46 8.84
C PHE A 94 1.54 -1.69 9.66
N SER A 95 0.26 -1.83 10.02
CA SER A 95 -0.20 -2.97 10.83
C SER A 95 0.06 -4.30 10.15
N PHE A 96 -0.21 -4.38 8.84
CA PHE A 96 0.05 -5.58 8.07
C PHE A 96 1.55 -5.89 8.01
N PHE A 97 2.35 -4.85 7.74
CA PHE A 97 3.81 -4.98 7.72
C PHE A 97 4.33 -5.46 9.09
N ALA A 98 3.86 -4.84 10.16
CA ALA A 98 4.30 -5.19 11.51
C ALA A 98 3.95 -6.64 11.87
N GLU A 99 2.77 -7.09 11.47
CA GLU A 99 2.33 -8.45 11.73
C GLU A 99 3.26 -9.47 11.05
N LEU A 100 3.64 -9.19 9.81
CA LEU A 100 4.51 -10.08 9.06
C LEU A 100 5.95 -10.07 9.58
N THR A 101 6.43 -8.93 10.10
CA THR A 101 7.78 -8.83 10.65
C THR A 101 7.87 -9.39 12.07
N ALA A 102 6.75 -9.46 12.79
CA ALA A 102 6.73 -9.93 14.17
C ALA A 102 7.26 -11.36 14.33
N GLY A 103 7.15 -12.17 13.27
CA GLY A 103 7.66 -13.55 13.27
C GLY A 103 9.14 -13.67 12.94
N GLY A 104 9.86 -12.57 12.79
CA GLY A 104 11.29 -12.56 12.50
C GLY A 104 11.65 -12.54 11.03
N ARG A 105 10.68 -12.34 10.12
CA ARG A 105 10.98 -12.29 8.69
C ARG A 105 11.79 -11.03 8.35
N PRO A 106 12.80 -11.15 7.49
CA PRO A 106 13.52 -9.98 6.98
C PRO A 106 12.59 -9.06 6.18
N VAL A 107 12.89 -7.77 6.18
CA VAL A 107 12.08 -6.77 5.46
C VAL A 107 11.93 -7.12 3.99
N GLU A 108 12.99 -7.61 3.34
CA GLU A 108 12.95 -7.97 1.92
C GLU A 108 11.92 -9.06 1.65
N ILE A 109 11.80 -10.02 2.55
CA ILE A 109 10.81 -11.09 2.42
C ILE A 109 9.41 -10.55 2.64
N VAL A 110 9.22 -9.69 3.64
CA VAL A 110 7.92 -9.06 3.91
C VAL A 110 7.48 -8.23 2.71
N CYS A 111 8.38 -7.45 2.15
CA CYS A 111 8.07 -6.64 0.96
C CYS A 111 7.63 -7.52 -0.20
N ARG A 112 8.33 -8.63 -0.42
CA ARG A 112 7.97 -9.58 -1.49
C ARG A 112 6.58 -10.18 -1.26
N ILE A 113 6.26 -10.53 -0.02
CA ILE A 113 4.94 -11.07 0.32
C ILE A 113 3.86 -10.03 -0.02
N VAL A 114 4.05 -8.79 0.39
CA VAL A 114 3.08 -7.72 0.12
C VAL A 114 2.94 -7.49 -1.39
N GLN A 115 4.05 -7.49 -2.12
CA GLN A 115 4.03 -7.33 -3.57
C GLN A 115 3.28 -8.48 -4.26
N ASN A 116 3.52 -9.71 -3.82
CA ASN A 116 2.85 -10.88 -4.40
C ASN A 116 1.35 -10.86 -4.12
N LEU A 117 0.95 -10.54 -2.89
CA LEU A 117 -0.47 -10.45 -2.54
C LEU A 117 -1.15 -9.32 -3.30
N SER A 118 -0.46 -8.21 -3.48
CA SER A 118 -1.00 -7.08 -4.24
C SER A 118 -1.18 -7.44 -5.71
N ALA A 119 -0.23 -8.15 -6.31
CA ALA A 119 -0.37 -8.63 -7.69
C ALA A 119 -1.53 -9.63 -7.82
N ASP A 120 -1.71 -10.49 -6.83
CA ASP A 120 -2.84 -11.42 -6.80
C ASP A 120 -4.17 -10.68 -6.73
N ALA A 121 -4.24 -9.63 -5.92
CA ALA A 121 -5.43 -8.80 -5.82
C ALA A 121 -5.76 -8.14 -7.15
N VAL A 122 -4.75 -7.62 -7.85
CA VAL A 122 -4.94 -7.02 -9.18
C VAL A 122 -5.46 -8.06 -10.17
N ARG A 123 -4.88 -9.27 -10.18
CA ARG A 123 -5.33 -10.33 -11.07
C ARG A 123 -6.80 -10.70 -10.82
N ARG A 124 -7.18 -10.78 -9.55
CA ARG A 124 -8.57 -11.07 -9.19
C ARG A 124 -9.51 -9.97 -9.69
N ALA A 125 -9.08 -8.72 -9.60
CA ALA A 125 -9.87 -7.58 -10.06
C ALA A 125 -9.94 -7.48 -11.58
N SER A 126 -9.04 -8.14 -12.29
CA SER A 126 -9.00 -8.13 -13.75
C SER A 126 -9.79 -9.29 -14.38
N SER A 127 -10.14 -10.29 -13.59
CA SER A 127 -10.85 -11.47 -14.09
C SER A 127 -12.33 -11.16 -14.35
N ASP A 128 -12.80 -11.47 -15.57
CA ASP A 128 -14.21 -11.38 -15.92
C ASP A 128 -14.97 -12.67 -15.62
N THR A 129 -14.23 -13.73 -15.33
CA THR A 129 -14.85 -15.01 -14.97
C THR A 129 -15.07 -15.04 -13.48
N THR A 130 -16.27 -15.34 -13.12
CA THR A 130 -16.64 -15.51 -11.72
C THR A 130 -16.89 -16.98 -11.45
#